data_e941967b4767cae6cfaea9f26b0ab53a
#
_entry.id   e941967b4767cae6cfaea9f26b0ab53a
#
_cell.length_a   1.000
_cell.length_b   1.000
_cell.length_c   1.000
_cell.angle_alpha   90.00
_cell.angle_beta   90.00
_cell.angle_gamma   90.00
#
_symmetry.space_group_name_H-M   'P 1'
#
loop_
_entity.id
_entity.type
_entity.pdbx_description
1 polymer ?
#
loop_
_entity_poly.entity_id
_entity_poly.type
_entity_poly.pdbx_seq_one_letter_code
_entity_poly.pdbx_strand_id
1 'polypeptide(L)'
;MNEIGEELQYARESSGVSLDEASKDLNIKVEILENIEDGRTGAFKDIFELKENIASYAKYLGLDDKALIDEFNEYMFEYTSKIPIKEIEKTIELQIKEEKKEDEVISPYTKKAKRYSNWVYIVVYAFIFLLVVLAIFWSVKQVTINKQVTDIISYGK
;
A
#
# COMPACT_ATOMS: atom_id res chain seq x y z
N MET A 1 -0.85 23.99 18.39
CA MET A 1 0.22 23.01 18.70
C MET A 1 1.24 23.52 19.69
N ASN A 2 1.67 24.77 19.60
CA ASN A 2 2.59 25.35 20.61
C ASN A 2 1.98 25.33 22.02
N GLU A 3 0.70 25.66 22.17
CA GLU A 3 -0.01 25.62 23.43
C GLU A 3 0.00 24.26 24.08
N ILE A 4 -0.28 23.22 23.32
CA ILE A 4 -0.22 21.81 23.76
C ILE A 4 1.22 21.44 24.20
N GLY A 5 2.23 21.83 23.42
CA GLY A 5 3.63 21.58 23.75
C GLY A 5 4.06 22.28 25.05
N GLU A 6 3.70 23.54 25.20
CA GLU A 6 3.98 24.34 26.41
C GLU A 6 3.28 23.77 27.66
N GLU A 7 2.06 23.28 27.52
CA GLU A 7 1.30 22.65 28.63
C GLU A 7 1.97 21.33 29.06
N LEU A 8 2.39 20.49 28.11
CA LEU A 8 3.11 19.24 28.39
C LEU A 8 4.46 19.52 29.06
N GLN A 9 5.23 20.45 28.52
CA GLN A 9 6.50 20.88 29.09
C GLN A 9 6.35 21.39 30.51
N TYR A 10 5.38 22.26 30.75
CA TYR A 10 5.10 22.81 32.07
C TYR A 10 4.70 21.73 33.08
N ALA A 11 3.87 20.79 32.67
CA ALA A 11 3.45 19.67 33.53
C ALA A 11 4.64 18.78 33.88
N ARG A 12 5.51 18.48 32.88
CA ARG A 12 6.74 17.69 33.11
C ARG A 12 7.68 18.39 34.11
N GLU A 13 7.97 19.65 33.85
CA GLU A 13 8.87 20.43 34.71
C GLU A 13 8.32 20.58 36.14
N SER A 14 7.01 20.82 36.26
CA SER A 14 6.33 20.91 37.55
C SER A 14 6.36 19.60 38.34
N SER A 15 6.36 18.47 37.64
CA SER A 15 6.51 17.13 38.22
C SER A 15 7.97 16.76 38.50
N GLY A 16 8.93 17.60 38.11
CA GLY A 16 10.38 17.36 38.29
C GLY A 16 10.94 16.23 37.44
N VAL A 17 10.21 15.84 36.37
CA VAL A 17 10.59 14.75 35.45
C VAL A 17 11.49 15.29 34.34
N SER A 18 12.60 14.60 34.06
CA SER A 18 13.46 14.91 32.92
C SER A 18 12.93 14.29 31.63
N LEU A 19 13.29 14.86 30.45
CA LEU A 19 12.95 14.28 29.15
C LEU A 19 13.51 12.84 29.00
N ASP A 20 14.72 12.57 29.54
CA ASP A 20 15.33 11.25 29.50
C ASP A 20 14.55 10.21 30.32
N GLU A 21 13.98 10.63 31.45
CA GLU A 21 13.14 9.78 32.29
C GLU A 21 11.81 9.47 31.61
N ALA A 22 11.10 10.50 31.16
CA ALA A 22 9.87 10.33 30.39
C ALA A 22 10.07 9.46 29.16
N SER A 23 11.17 9.63 28.43
CA SER A 23 11.54 8.82 27.28
C SER A 23 11.67 7.34 27.59
N LYS A 24 12.32 6.99 28.70
CA LYS A 24 12.51 5.61 29.14
C LYS A 24 11.18 4.98 29.59
N ASP A 25 10.40 5.72 30.34
CA ASP A 25 9.14 5.22 30.90
C ASP A 25 8.07 5.02 29.82
N LEU A 26 8.03 5.91 28.83
CA LEU A 26 7.09 5.83 27.71
C LEU A 26 7.60 4.99 26.53
N ASN A 27 8.90 4.66 26.54
CA ASN A 27 9.57 4.04 25.37
C ASN A 27 9.45 4.88 24.09
N ILE A 28 9.46 6.21 24.25
CA ILE A 28 9.43 7.20 23.19
C ILE A 28 10.80 7.89 23.17
N LYS A 29 11.37 8.12 21.97
CA LYS A 29 12.68 8.79 21.86
C LYS A 29 12.63 10.20 22.44
N VAL A 30 13.71 10.63 23.09
CA VAL A 30 13.87 11.99 23.64
C VAL A 30 13.58 13.05 22.56
N GLU A 31 14.13 12.89 21.36
CA GLU A 31 13.91 13.81 20.23
C GLU A 31 12.43 13.97 19.84
N ILE A 32 11.65 12.90 20.01
CA ILE A 32 10.21 12.94 19.73
C ILE A 32 9.49 13.77 20.80
N LEU A 33 9.79 13.55 22.07
CA LEU A 33 9.20 14.32 23.17
C LEU A 33 9.59 15.80 23.09
N GLU A 34 10.85 16.09 22.78
CA GLU A 34 11.36 17.45 22.54
C GLU A 34 10.60 18.14 21.39
N ASN A 35 10.41 17.46 20.27
CA ASN A 35 9.66 18.00 19.13
C ASN A 35 8.17 18.21 19.45
N ILE A 36 7.58 17.42 20.35
CA ILE A 36 6.21 17.61 20.83
C ILE A 36 6.15 18.85 21.69
N GLU A 37 7.03 19.03 22.65
CA GLU A 37 7.09 20.22 23.54
C GLU A 37 7.36 21.51 22.74
N ASP A 38 8.22 21.45 21.72
CA ASP A 38 8.49 22.57 20.82
C ASP A 38 7.38 22.83 19.78
N GLY A 39 6.33 22.03 19.75
CA GLY A 39 5.24 22.18 18.79
C GLY A 39 5.61 21.90 17.32
N ARG A 40 6.72 21.19 17.05
CA ARG A 40 7.26 20.93 15.72
C ARG A 40 6.56 19.77 15.00
N THR A 41 5.32 19.97 14.56
CA THR A 41 4.54 18.95 13.84
C THR A 41 5.21 18.45 12.54
N GLY A 42 5.97 19.31 11.86
CA GLY A 42 6.68 18.95 10.61
C GLY A 42 7.83 17.95 10.78
N ALA A 43 8.24 17.63 12.02
CA ALA A 43 9.23 16.60 12.31
C ALA A 43 8.65 15.17 12.23
N PHE A 44 7.33 15.04 12.21
CA PHE A 44 6.64 13.75 12.21
C PHE A 44 6.16 13.38 10.81
N LYS A 45 6.42 12.14 10.42
CA LYS A 45 5.94 11.57 9.14
C LYS A 45 4.48 11.09 9.25
N ASP A 46 4.06 10.67 10.44
CA ASP A 46 2.75 10.14 10.71
C ASP A 46 2.07 10.95 11.81
N ILE A 47 0.96 11.57 11.46
CA ILE A 47 0.10 12.36 12.34
C ILE A 47 -0.59 11.49 13.41
N PHE A 48 -0.88 10.23 13.08
CA PHE A 48 -1.50 9.31 14.04
C PHE A 48 -0.50 8.89 15.12
N GLU A 49 0.76 8.64 14.74
CA GLU A 49 1.85 8.39 15.70
C GLU A 49 2.05 9.60 16.62
N LEU A 50 2.07 10.81 16.07
CA LEU A 50 2.17 12.03 16.85
C LEU A 50 1.02 12.14 17.87
N LYS A 51 -0.21 11.89 17.44
CA LYS A 51 -1.39 11.92 18.30
C LYS A 51 -1.32 10.91 19.45
N GLU A 52 -0.89 9.67 19.16
CA GLU A 52 -0.70 8.64 20.17
C GLU A 52 0.40 9.00 21.19
N ASN A 53 1.49 9.59 20.71
CA ASN A 53 2.58 10.05 21.56
C ASN A 53 2.13 11.19 22.48
N ILE A 54 1.36 12.16 21.98
CA ILE A 54 0.78 13.25 22.78
C ILE A 54 -0.16 12.66 23.87
N ALA A 55 -1.06 11.75 23.50
CA ALA A 55 -1.98 11.12 24.44
C ALA A 55 -1.26 10.35 25.54
N SER A 56 -0.23 9.58 25.17
CA SER A 56 0.57 8.79 26.10
C SER A 56 1.36 9.68 27.05
N TYR A 57 1.92 10.77 26.52
CA TYR A 57 2.68 11.73 27.30
C TYR A 57 1.80 12.53 28.27
N ALA A 58 0.64 13.03 27.81
CA ALA A 58 -0.35 13.70 28.64
C ALA A 58 -0.79 12.80 29.82
N LYS A 59 -1.12 11.56 29.52
CA LYS A 59 -1.53 10.59 30.53
C LYS A 59 -0.42 10.30 31.55
N TYR A 60 0.82 10.19 31.12
CA TYR A 60 1.99 10.00 31.98
C TYR A 60 2.17 11.16 32.95
N LEU A 61 1.95 12.40 32.48
CA LEU A 61 2.04 13.63 33.28
C LEU A 61 0.78 13.92 34.11
N GLY A 62 -0.26 13.08 34.02
CA GLY A 62 -1.51 13.25 34.77
C GLY A 62 -2.44 14.34 34.23
N LEU A 63 -2.24 14.76 32.97
CA LEU A 63 -3.14 15.69 32.27
C LEU A 63 -4.35 14.96 31.68
N ASP A 64 -5.38 15.73 31.30
CA ASP A 64 -6.52 15.19 30.56
C ASP A 64 -6.14 14.93 29.10
N ASP A 65 -5.78 13.68 28.82
CA ASP A 65 -5.37 13.21 27.49
C ASP A 65 -6.46 13.46 26.44
N LYS A 66 -7.75 13.38 26.81
CA LYS A 66 -8.85 13.59 25.87
C LYS A 66 -8.98 15.07 25.49
N ALA A 67 -8.90 15.98 26.46
CA ALA A 67 -8.97 17.42 26.21
C ALA A 67 -7.83 17.85 25.28
N LEU A 68 -6.58 17.40 25.54
CA LEU A 68 -5.42 17.69 24.71
C LEU A 68 -5.53 17.08 23.29
N ILE A 69 -6.13 15.91 23.16
CA ILE A 69 -6.37 15.30 21.85
C ILE A 69 -7.45 16.03 21.07
N ASP A 70 -8.48 16.54 21.72
CA ASP A 70 -9.52 17.35 21.09
C ASP A 70 -8.94 18.68 20.58
N GLU A 71 -8.09 19.34 21.38
CA GLU A 71 -7.36 20.54 20.97
C GLU A 71 -6.40 20.25 19.80
N PHE A 72 -5.70 19.13 19.85
CA PHE A 72 -4.84 18.70 18.74
C PHE A 72 -5.64 18.45 17.45
N ASN A 73 -6.81 17.82 17.53
CA ASN A 73 -7.67 17.60 16.37
C ASN A 73 -8.18 18.93 15.79
N GLU A 74 -8.53 19.91 16.63
CA GLU A 74 -8.96 21.25 16.20
C GLU A 74 -7.81 21.98 15.49
N TYR A 75 -6.61 21.95 16.07
CA TYR A 75 -5.41 22.48 15.44
C TYR A 75 -5.16 21.86 14.07
N MET A 76 -5.24 20.54 13.96
CA MET A 76 -5.02 19.82 12.70
C MET A 76 -6.09 20.14 11.65
N PHE A 77 -7.35 20.31 12.08
CA PHE A 77 -8.42 20.74 11.19
C PHE A 77 -8.16 22.13 10.61
N GLU A 78 -7.78 23.10 11.47
CA GLU A 78 -7.38 24.43 11.02
C GLU A 78 -6.16 24.42 10.09
N TYR A 79 -5.15 23.63 10.42
CA TYR A 79 -3.93 23.50 9.61
C TYR A 79 -4.24 22.95 8.22
N THR A 80 -5.03 21.88 8.13
CA THR A 80 -5.38 21.24 6.84
C THR A 80 -6.34 22.11 6.03
N SER A 81 -7.25 22.85 6.66
CA SER A 81 -8.18 23.74 5.96
C SER A 81 -7.51 24.97 5.32
N LYS A 82 -6.32 25.35 5.80
CA LYS A 82 -5.52 26.47 5.27
C LYS A 82 -4.59 26.06 4.13
N ILE A 83 -4.41 24.74 3.87
CA ILE A 83 -3.55 24.26 2.79
C ILE A 83 -4.28 24.47 1.43
N PRO A 84 -3.75 25.29 0.51
CA PRO A 84 -4.35 25.46 -0.81
C PRO A 84 -4.38 24.14 -1.57
N ILE A 85 -5.52 23.77 -2.15
CA ILE A 85 -5.70 22.52 -2.93
C ILE A 85 -4.60 22.36 -3.98
N LYS A 86 -4.13 23.47 -4.58
CA LYS A 86 -3.02 23.48 -5.57
C LYS A 86 -1.68 22.97 -5.02
N GLU A 87 -1.39 23.17 -3.74
CA GLU A 87 -0.15 22.64 -3.12
C GLU A 87 -0.26 21.13 -2.88
N ILE A 88 -1.45 20.66 -2.51
CA ILE A 88 -1.73 19.23 -2.35
C ILE A 88 -1.58 18.52 -3.71
N GLU A 89 -2.18 19.04 -4.77
CA GLU A 89 -2.06 18.49 -6.12
C GLU A 89 -0.59 18.43 -6.58
N LYS A 90 0.18 19.48 -6.34
CA LYS A 90 1.60 19.53 -6.71
C LYS A 90 2.44 18.50 -5.93
N THR A 91 2.15 18.30 -4.65
CA THR A 91 2.85 17.34 -3.81
C THR A 91 2.52 15.89 -4.23
N ILE A 92 1.26 15.62 -4.56
CA ILE A 92 0.81 14.33 -5.08
C ILE A 92 1.47 14.04 -6.45
N GLU A 93 1.53 15.03 -7.36
CA GLU A 93 2.22 14.86 -8.65
C GLU A 93 3.71 14.57 -8.50
N LEU A 94 4.38 15.20 -7.53
CA LEU A 94 5.78 14.95 -7.24
C LEU A 94 5.99 13.54 -6.67
N GLN A 95 5.16 13.09 -5.74
CA GLN A 95 5.23 11.75 -5.19
C GLN A 95 4.95 10.67 -6.25
N ILE A 96 3.95 10.86 -7.10
CA ILE A 96 3.69 9.94 -8.22
C ILE A 96 4.86 9.90 -9.22
N LYS A 97 5.56 11.02 -9.42
CA LYS A 97 6.77 11.05 -10.26
C LYS A 97 7.98 10.37 -9.62
N GLU A 98 8.11 10.46 -8.30
CA GLU A 98 9.17 9.76 -7.55
C GLU A 98 8.92 8.27 -7.49
N GLU A 99 7.70 7.82 -7.17
CA GLU A 99 7.32 6.41 -7.22
C GLU A 99 7.52 5.78 -8.61
N LYS A 100 7.19 6.51 -9.68
CA LYS A 100 7.45 6.04 -11.05
C LYS A 100 8.93 5.95 -11.38
N LYS A 101 9.79 6.75 -10.77
CA LYS A 101 11.25 6.66 -10.92
C LYS A 101 11.85 5.53 -10.09
N GLU A 102 11.31 5.24 -8.91
CA GLU A 102 11.73 4.10 -8.10
C GLU A 102 11.31 2.77 -8.73
N ASP A 103 10.17 2.72 -9.43
CA ASP A 103 9.75 1.55 -10.21
C ASP A 103 10.67 1.25 -11.43
N GLU A 104 11.42 2.24 -11.90
CA GLU A 104 12.44 2.05 -12.96
C GLU A 104 13.80 1.56 -12.43
N VAL A 105 14.07 1.65 -11.13
CA VAL A 105 15.27 1.05 -10.53
C VAL A 105 15.02 -0.44 -10.29
N ILE A 106 15.11 -1.21 -11.36
CA ILE A 106 15.00 -2.67 -11.33
C ILE A 106 16.17 -3.21 -10.51
N SER A 107 15.90 -3.63 -9.28
CA SER A 107 16.84 -4.42 -8.49
C SER A 107 17.25 -5.65 -9.31
N PRO A 108 18.56 -5.96 -9.45
CA PRO A 108 19.03 -7.11 -10.23
C PRO A 108 18.50 -8.46 -9.72
N TYR A 109 17.85 -8.48 -8.57
CA TYR A 109 17.22 -9.66 -7.97
C TYR A 109 15.72 -9.81 -8.24
N THR A 110 15.04 -8.79 -8.75
CA THR A 110 13.61 -8.85 -9.06
C THR A 110 13.41 -9.18 -10.53
N LYS A 111 13.53 -10.45 -10.93
CA LYS A 111 13.07 -10.91 -12.25
C LYS A 111 11.56 -10.74 -12.28
N LYS A 112 11.07 -9.70 -12.98
CA LYS A 112 9.63 -9.58 -13.27
C LYS A 112 9.20 -10.87 -13.96
N ALA A 113 8.33 -11.65 -13.33
CA ALA A 113 7.71 -12.81 -13.97
C ALA A 113 7.02 -12.31 -15.24
N LYS A 114 7.43 -12.83 -16.40
CA LYS A 114 6.90 -12.44 -17.71
C LYS A 114 5.41 -12.82 -17.72
N ARG A 115 4.54 -11.86 -17.47
CA ARG A 115 3.09 -12.06 -17.51
C ARG A 115 2.71 -12.33 -18.94
N TYR A 116 2.53 -13.63 -19.29
CA TYR A 116 2.06 -14.01 -20.60
C TYR A 116 0.71 -13.34 -20.84
N SER A 117 0.63 -12.57 -21.92
CA SER A 117 -0.62 -11.93 -22.34
C SER A 117 -1.69 -12.99 -22.50
N ASN A 118 -2.92 -12.71 -22.04
CA ASN A 118 -4.09 -13.60 -22.17
C ASN A 118 -4.28 -14.10 -23.63
N TRP A 119 -3.74 -13.37 -24.59
CA TRP A 119 -3.77 -13.76 -26.02
C TRP A 119 -2.99 -15.04 -26.31
N VAL A 120 -1.91 -15.34 -25.58
CA VAL A 120 -1.15 -16.57 -25.73
C VAL A 120 -2.02 -17.79 -25.40
N TYR A 121 -2.85 -17.71 -24.38
CA TYR A 121 -3.80 -18.78 -24.03
C TYR A 121 -4.86 -18.98 -25.12
N ILE A 122 -5.37 -17.91 -25.72
CA ILE A 122 -6.33 -17.97 -26.83
C ILE A 122 -5.72 -18.69 -28.02
N VAL A 123 -4.47 -18.38 -28.38
CA VAL A 123 -3.76 -19.04 -29.49
C VAL A 123 -3.55 -20.53 -29.19
N VAL A 124 -3.17 -20.90 -27.98
CA VAL A 124 -2.99 -22.30 -27.58
C VAL A 124 -4.30 -23.07 -27.66
N TYR A 125 -5.40 -22.52 -27.15
CA TYR A 125 -6.72 -23.17 -27.22
C TYR A 125 -7.20 -23.30 -28.68
N ALA A 126 -7.00 -22.30 -29.52
CA ALA A 126 -7.33 -22.34 -30.93
C ALA A 126 -6.56 -23.46 -31.66
N PHE A 127 -5.29 -23.63 -31.32
CA PHE A 127 -4.45 -24.69 -31.91
C PHE A 127 -4.90 -26.09 -31.48
N ILE A 128 -5.22 -26.28 -30.20
CA ILE A 128 -5.76 -27.55 -29.69
C ILE A 128 -7.11 -27.88 -30.37
N PHE A 129 -8.00 -26.88 -30.49
CA PHE A 129 -9.29 -27.06 -31.17
C PHE A 129 -9.10 -27.50 -32.64
N LEU A 130 -8.18 -26.89 -33.36
CA LEU A 130 -7.85 -27.24 -34.73
C LEU A 130 -7.36 -28.70 -34.84
N LEU A 131 -6.50 -29.16 -33.92
CA LEU A 131 -6.02 -30.55 -33.90
C LEU A 131 -7.17 -31.54 -33.66
N VAL A 132 -8.10 -31.25 -32.79
CA VAL A 132 -9.28 -32.09 -32.52
C VAL A 132 -10.16 -32.19 -33.75
N VAL A 133 -10.42 -31.08 -34.46
CA VAL A 133 -11.21 -31.06 -35.70
C VAL A 133 -10.54 -31.91 -36.78
N LEU A 134 -9.22 -31.79 -36.93
CA LEU A 134 -8.46 -32.61 -37.89
C LEU A 134 -8.52 -34.12 -37.54
N ALA A 135 -8.44 -34.48 -36.27
CA ALA A 135 -8.54 -35.86 -35.82
C ALA A 135 -9.92 -36.47 -36.12
N ILE A 136 -10.98 -35.70 -35.85
CA ILE A 136 -12.37 -36.12 -36.18
C ILE A 136 -12.51 -36.29 -37.70
N PHE A 137 -12.04 -35.33 -38.49
CA PHE A 137 -12.11 -35.38 -39.94
C PHE A 137 -11.38 -36.64 -40.50
N TRP A 138 -10.19 -36.92 -39.96
CA TRP A 138 -9.41 -38.09 -40.37
C TRP A 138 -10.10 -39.40 -39.97
N SER A 139 -10.67 -39.46 -38.77
CA SER A 139 -11.47 -40.60 -38.29
C SER A 139 -12.69 -40.89 -39.16
N VAL A 140 -13.47 -39.86 -39.50
CA VAL A 140 -14.63 -40.00 -40.39
C VAL A 140 -14.22 -40.44 -41.77
N LYS A 141 -13.16 -39.89 -42.34
CA LYS A 141 -12.64 -40.26 -43.65
C LYS A 141 -12.21 -41.76 -43.66
N GLN A 142 -11.55 -42.22 -42.60
CA GLN A 142 -11.10 -43.60 -42.48
C GLN A 142 -12.26 -44.59 -42.39
N VAL A 143 -13.30 -44.25 -41.65
CA VAL A 143 -14.53 -45.06 -41.57
C VAL A 143 -15.25 -45.16 -42.93
N THR A 144 -15.34 -44.03 -43.65
CA THR A 144 -15.96 -43.98 -44.98
C THR A 144 -15.19 -44.84 -46.00
N ILE A 145 -13.86 -44.80 -45.99
CA ILE A 145 -13.01 -45.64 -46.88
C ILE A 145 -13.18 -47.13 -46.56
N ASN A 146 -13.18 -47.50 -45.26
CA ASN A 146 -13.39 -48.89 -44.84
C ASN A 146 -14.75 -49.42 -45.29
N LYS A 147 -15.80 -48.59 -45.20
CA LYS A 147 -17.15 -48.95 -45.63
C LYS A 147 -17.21 -49.21 -47.13
N GLN A 148 -16.57 -48.37 -47.98
CA GLN A 148 -16.49 -48.61 -49.42
C GLN A 148 -15.75 -49.88 -49.78
N VAL A 149 -14.65 -50.19 -49.09
CA VAL A 149 -13.88 -51.43 -49.33
C VAL A 149 -14.72 -52.67 -48.98
N THR A 150 -15.47 -52.62 -47.89
CA THR A 150 -16.34 -53.75 -47.47
C THR A 150 -17.50 -53.98 -48.45
N ASP A 151 -18.09 -52.90 -48.99
CA ASP A 151 -19.17 -53.02 -50.00
C ASP A 151 -18.66 -53.63 -51.32
N ILE A 152 -17.47 -53.24 -51.79
CA ILE A 152 -16.85 -53.79 -53.01
C ILE A 152 -16.58 -55.29 -52.85
N ILE A 153 -16.13 -55.76 -51.69
CA ILE A 153 -15.85 -57.16 -51.43
C ILE A 153 -17.15 -58.00 -51.36
N SER A 154 -18.24 -57.37 -50.93
CA SER A 154 -19.57 -58.01 -50.83
C SER A 154 -20.24 -58.23 -52.18
N TYR A 155 -19.99 -57.40 -53.21
CA TYR A 155 -20.54 -57.51 -54.55
C TYR A 155 -19.71 -58.43 -55.49
N GLY A 156 -18.57 -58.91 -55.04
CA GLY A 156 -17.64 -59.75 -55.85
C GLY A 156 -17.75 -61.28 -55.60
N LYS A 157 -18.84 -61.73 -54.92
CA LYS A 157 -19.06 -63.11 -54.56
C LYS A 157 -20.31 -63.66 -55.32
#